data_c7e3d5aa4309fded1b9397fce11dd856
#
_entry.id   c7e3d5aa4309fded1b9397fce11dd856
#
_cell.length_a   1.000
_cell.length_b   1.000
_cell.length_c   1.000
_cell.angle_alpha   90.00
_cell.angle_beta   90.00
_cell.angle_gamma   90.00
#
_symmetry.space_group_name_H-M   'P 1'
#
loop_
_entity.id
_entity.type
_entity.pdbx_description
1 polymer ?
#
loop_
_entity_poly.entity_id
_entity_poly.type
_entity_poly.pdbx_seq_one_letter_code
_entity_poly.pdbx_strand_id
1 'polypeptide(L)'
;MVDGTLTRSVHVLMVALTREDGKRLTETNQTFHATPERAEYSRQRNCLLAEKLLPEEDISAATRRAIREELGAELENDVSISASTDMEQKPSQSYPGLRCLYHTVRMTVPASALNREIPDGYTFTEHFADGQPRVTATWQWM
;
A
#
# COMPACT_ATOMS: atom_id res chain seq x y z
N MET A 1 -9.83 -27.02 0.78
CA MET A 1 -11.12 -26.55 1.26
C MET A 1 -11.33 -27.02 2.68
N VAL A 2 -11.55 -26.10 3.61
CA VAL A 2 -11.75 -26.39 5.03
C VAL A 2 -13.24 -26.21 5.31
N ASP A 3 -13.86 -27.15 6.03
CA ASP A 3 -15.28 -27.12 6.41
C ASP A 3 -16.25 -26.93 5.24
N GLY A 4 -15.90 -27.43 4.06
CA GLY A 4 -16.73 -27.29 2.88
C GLY A 4 -16.79 -25.87 2.32
N THR A 5 -16.02 -24.94 2.88
CA THR A 5 -15.99 -23.53 2.45
C THR A 5 -14.70 -23.25 1.68
N LEU A 6 -14.86 -22.67 0.48
CA LEU A 6 -13.72 -22.22 -0.31
C LEU A 6 -13.10 -21.00 0.33
N THR A 7 -11.79 -21.05 0.58
CA THR A 7 -11.04 -19.97 1.22
C THR A 7 -9.93 -19.49 0.29
N ARG A 8 -9.87 -18.17 0.10
CA ARG A 8 -8.79 -17.49 -0.63
C ARG A 8 -7.83 -16.85 0.37
N SER A 9 -6.53 -17.04 0.18
CA SER A 9 -5.52 -16.38 0.99
C SER A 9 -5.00 -15.15 0.27
N VAL A 10 -4.92 -14.04 0.99
CA VAL A 10 -4.38 -12.77 0.48
C VAL A 10 -3.28 -12.31 1.43
N HIS A 11 -2.10 -12.03 0.89
CA HIS A 11 -0.97 -11.53 1.65
C HIS A 11 -0.76 -10.05 1.34
N VAL A 12 -0.84 -9.21 2.37
CA VAL A 12 -0.79 -7.76 2.25
C VAL A 12 0.34 -7.22 3.11
N LEU A 13 1.11 -6.32 2.54
CA LEU A 13 2.09 -5.53 3.25
C LEU A 13 1.51 -4.15 3.51
N MET A 14 1.51 -3.71 4.78
CA MET A 14 1.18 -2.34 5.14
C MET A 14 2.45 -1.65 5.65
N VAL A 15 2.71 -0.45 5.16
CA VAL A 15 3.89 0.32 5.55
C VAL A 15 3.44 1.56 6.31
N ALA A 16 3.76 1.60 7.60
CA ALA A 16 3.51 2.76 8.45
C ALA A 16 4.76 3.63 8.46
N LEU A 17 4.80 4.63 7.58
CA LEU A 17 5.82 5.66 7.61
C LEU A 17 5.48 6.64 8.73
N THR A 18 6.38 6.80 9.69
CA THR A 18 6.11 7.53 10.94
C THR A 18 7.08 8.68 11.10
N ARG A 19 6.55 9.88 11.41
CA ARG A 19 7.35 11.06 11.77
C ARG A 19 7.63 11.06 13.28
N GLU A 20 8.55 11.94 13.68
CA GLU A 20 8.92 12.11 15.09
C GLU A 20 7.75 12.54 15.97
N ASP A 21 6.78 13.29 15.40
CA ASP A 21 5.58 13.73 16.11
C ASP A 21 4.51 12.62 16.23
N GLY A 22 4.80 11.41 15.78
CA GLY A 22 3.90 10.28 15.85
C GLY A 22 2.90 10.18 14.71
N LYS A 23 2.87 11.14 13.80
CA LYS A 23 1.97 11.10 12.65
C LYS A 23 2.45 10.10 11.62
N ARG A 24 1.50 9.48 10.93
CA ARG A 24 1.76 8.47 9.91
C ARG A 24 1.31 8.99 8.55
N LEU A 25 2.05 8.60 7.51
CA LEU A 25 1.70 8.99 6.15
C LEU A 25 0.46 8.23 5.71
N THR A 26 -0.59 8.97 5.38
CA THR A 26 -1.91 8.44 5.07
C THR A 26 -2.34 8.89 3.68
N GLU A 27 -2.77 7.93 2.87
CA GLU A 27 -3.37 8.22 1.57
C GLU A 27 -4.78 8.74 1.80
N THR A 28 -5.05 9.96 1.34
CA THR A 28 -6.33 10.64 1.57
C THR A 28 -7.20 10.71 0.32
N ASN A 29 -6.61 10.58 -0.85
CA ASN A 29 -7.35 10.63 -2.11
C ASN A 29 -6.63 9.85 -3.20
N GLN A 30 -7.42 9.25 -4.10
CA GLN A 30 -6.92 8.65 -5.33
C GLN A 30 -7.74 9.18 -6.50
N THR A 31 -7.06 9.59 -7.56
CA THR A 31 -7.67 9.94 -8.83
C THR A 31 -7.23 8.95 -9.89
N PHE A 32 -8.19 8.19 -10.42
CA PHE A 32 -7.95 7.24 -11.51
C PHE A 32 -8.17 7.98 -12.82
N HIS A 33 -7.11 8.11 -13.60
CA HIS A 33 -7.15 8.87 -14.84
C HIS A 33 -7.98 8.17 -15.90
N ALA A 34 -8.58 8.96 -16.80
CA ALA A 34 -9.40 8.44 -17.88
C ALA A 34 -8.59 7.50 -18.78
N THR A 35 -9.25 6.44 -19.24
CA THR A 35 -8.74 5.51 -20.25
C THR A 35 -9.74 5.45 -21.39
N PRO A 36 -9.43 4.83 -22.55
CA PRO A 36 -10.43 4.66 -23.60
C PRO A 36 -11.69 3.90 -23.14
N GLU A 37 -11.55 3.04 -22.11
CA GLU A 37 -12.64 2.21 -21.60
C GLU A 37 -13.37 2.84 -20.40
N ARG A 38 -12.83 3.91 -19.80
CA ARG A 38 -13.35 4.43 -18.53
C ARG A 38 -13.06 5.92 -18.36
N ALA A 39 -14.06 6.66 -17.86
CA ALA A 39 -13.90 8.08 -17.51
C ALA A 39 -13.05 8.21 -16.24
N GLU A 40 -12.43 9.38 -16.08
CA GLU A 40 -11.70 9.73 -14.86
C GLU A 40 -12.66 9.74 -13.66
N TYR A 41 -12.19 9.23 -12.53
CA TYR A 41 -12.93 9.30 -11.27
C TYR A 41 -11.97 9.39 -10.08
N SER A 42 -12.47 9.97 -8.99
CA SER A 42 -11.70 10.12 -7.74
C SER A 42 -12.45 9.47 -6.59
N ARG A 43 -11.70 9.03 -5.58
CA ARG A 43 -12.27 8.54 -4.33
C ARG A 43 -11.46 9.01 -3.14
N GLN A 44 -12.16 9.28 -2.03
CA GLN A 44 -11.50 9.57 -0.77
C GLN A 44 -11.00 8.30 -0.12
N ARG A 45 -9.89 8.43 0.60
CA ARG A 45 -9.23 7.31 1.28
C ARG A 45 -8.82 7.74 2.69
N ASN A 46 -8.52 6.76 3.51
CA ASN A 46 -7.93 6.97 4.83
C ASN A 46 -7.12 5.71 5.16
N CYS A 47 -6.05 5.51 4.42
CA CYS A 47 -5.29 4.26 4.43
C CYS A 47 -3.79 4.53 4.52
N LEU A 48 -3.08 3.68 5.25
CA LEU A 48 -1.64 3.60 5.15
C LEU A 48 -1.25 3.02 3.79
N LEU A 49 0.00 3.21 3.41
CA LEU A 49 0.55 2.59 2.22
C LEU A 49 0.41 1.07 2.32
N ALA A 50 -0.16 0.43 1.30
CA ALA A 50 -0.39 -1.00 1.29
C ALA A 50 -0.14 -1.58 -0.10
N GLU A 51 0.44 -2.77 -0.14
CA GLU A 51 0.73 -3.50 -1.36
C GLU A 51 0.50 -5.00 -1.16
N LYS A 52 0.17 -5.71 -2.23
CA LYS A 52 0.17 -7.16 -2.22
C LYS A 52 1.59 -7.67 -2.14
N LEU A 53 1.81 -8.66 -1.28
CA LEU A 53 3.06 -9.40 -1.26
C LEU A 53 3.05 -10.41 -2.41
N LEU A 54 4.14 -10.43 -3.16
CA LEU A 54 4.35 -11.43 -4.19
C LEU A 54 4.78 -12.75 -3.54
N PRO A 55 4.49 -13.91 -4.15
CA PRO A 55 4.95 -15.19 -3.62
C PRO A 55 6.48 -15.19 -3.43
N GLU A 56 6.92 -15.64 -2.28
CA GLU A 56 8.35 -15.78 -1.92
C GLU A 56 9.14 -14.46 -1.92
N GLU A 57 8.45 -13.32 -1.97
CA GLU A 57 9.10 -12.01 -1.89
C GLU A 57 9.58 -11.74 -0.47
N ASP A 58 10.85 -11.30 -0.33
CA ASP A 58 11.39 -10.85 0.95
C ASP A 58 10.65 -9.59 1.42
N ILE A 59 10.29 -9.54 2.72
CA ILE A 59 9.53 -8.43 3.30
C ILE A 59 10.27 -7.09 3.15
N SER A 60 11.58 -7.09 3.35
CA SER A 60 12.39 -5.89 3.19
C SER A 60 12.39 -5.40 1.75
N ALA A 61 12.55 -6.31 0.79
CA ALA A 61 12.49 -5.97 -0.63
C ALA A 61 11.10 -5.49 -1.04
N ALA A 62 10.04 -6.10 -0.51
CA ALA A 62 8.66 -5.70 -0.76
C ALA A 62 8.39 -4.30 -0.21
N THR A 63 8.91 -3.98 0.98
CA THR A 63 8.78 -2.65 1.58
C THR A 63 9.42 -1.58 0.70
N ARG A 64 10.62 -1.84 0.21
CA ARG A 64 11.33 -0.93 -0.70
C ARG A 64 10.58 -0.74 -2.01
N ARG A 65 10.05 -1.83 -2.57
CA ARG A 65 9.25 -1.80 -3.80
C ARG A 65 7.98 -0.97 -3.61
N ALA A 66 7.25 -1.19 -2.50
CA ALA A 66 6.03 -0.47 -2.20
C ALA A 66 6.26 1.04 -2.10
N ILE A 67 7.30 1.45 -1.38
CA ILE A 67 7.65 2.87 -1.22
C ILE A 67 8.02 3.48 -2.57
N ARG A 68 8.77 2.77 -3.40
CA ARG A 68 9.15 3.23 -4.74
C ARG A 68 7.93 3.38 -5.65
N GLU A 69 7.06 2.39 -5.70
CA GLU A 69 5.90 2.39 -6.59
C GLU A 69 4.83 3.39 -6.17
N GLU A 70 4.63 3.57 -4.86
CA GLU A 70 3.55 4.41 -4.33
C GLU A 70 3.97 5.86 -4.08
N LEU A 71 5.23 6.10 -3.80
CA LEU A 71 5.73 7.43 -3.39
C LEU A 71 6.87 7.95 -4.26
N GLY A 72 7.47 7.12 -5.09
CA GLY A 72 8.64 7.52 -5.87
C GLY A 72 9.86 7.80 -5.01
N ALA A 73 9.92 7.25 -3.80
CA ALA A 73 11.00 7.46 -2.85
C ALA A 73 11.80 6.17 -2.63
N GLU A 74 13.00 6.30 -2.07
CA GLU A 74 13.88 5.19 -1.76
C GLU A 74 14.24 5.22 -0.27
N LEU A 75 14.38 4.02 0.32
CA LEU A 75 14.87 3.87 1.67
C LEU A 75 16.41 3.94 1.71
N GLU A 76 16.94 4.58 2.72
CA GLU A 76 18.35 4.53 3.02
C GLU A 76 18.74 3.10 3.44
N ASN A 77 19.98 2.68 3.12
CA ASN A 77 20.39 1.28 3.27
C ASN A 77 20.53 0.79 4.72
N ASP A 78 20.74 1.71 5.68
CA ASP A 78 21.05 1.37 7.07
C ASP A 78 19.85 1.54 8.00
N VAL A 79 18.63 1.34 7.50
CA VAL A 79 17.44 1.60 8.29
C VAL A 79 17.02 0.37 9.07
N SER A 80 16.78 0.57 10.36
CA SER A 80 16.12 -0.42 11.21
C SER A 80 14.61 -0.34 10.99
N ILE A 81 14.02 -1.44 10.55
CA ILE A 81 12.57 -1.55 10.34
C ILE A 81 12.03 -2.59 11.31
N SER A 82 10.90 -2.28 11.95
CA SER A 82 10.20 -3.25 12.79
C SER A 82 8.99 -3.80 12.07
N ALA A 83 8.73 -5.09 12.27
CA ALA A 83 7.63 -5.79 11.60
C ALA A 83 6.70 -6.42 12.62
N SER A 84 5.40 -6.41 12.34
CA SER A 84 4.41 -7.18 13.06
C SER A 84 3.51 -7.88 12.06
N THR A 85 2.95 -9.02 12.46
CA THR A 85 2.05 -9.78 11.59
C THR A 85 0.67 -9.87 12.21
N ASP A 86 -0.34 -9.85 11.36
CA ASP A 86 -1.72 -10.00 11.76
C ASP A 86 -2.45 -10.90 10.76
N MET A 87 -3.50 -11.57 11.25
CA MET A 87 -4.27 -12.49 10.41
C MET A 87 -5.75 -12.25 10.65
N GLU A 88 -6.48 -11.99 9.57
CA GLU A 88 -7.91 -11.70 9.66
C GLU A 88 -8.66 -12.46 8.59
N GLN A 89 -9.80 -13.06 8.95
CA GLN A 89 -10.67 -13.77 8.03
C GLN A 89 -11.93 -12.96 7.80
N LYS A 90 -12.24 -12.69 6.53
CA LYS A 90 -13.42 -11.92 6.14
C LYS A 90 -14.14 -12.58 4.98
N PRO A 91 -15.48 -12.38 4.83
CA PRO A 91 -16.14 -12.74 3.59
C PRO A 91 -15.57 -11.94 2.42
N SER A 92 -15.47 -12.57 1.24
CA SER A 92 -15.04 -11.88 0.04
C SER A 92 -16.11 -10.90 -0.42
N GLN A 93 -15.71 -9.66 -0.70
CA GLN A 93 -16.62 -8.66 -1.26
C GLN A 93 -16.93 -8.91 -2.73
N SER A 94 -15.98 -9.50 -3.45
CA SER A 94 -16.09 -9.72 -4.89
C SER A 94 -16.77 -11.03 -5.27
N TYR A 95 -16.71 -12.02 -4.38
CA TYR A 95 -17.19 -13.38 -4.67
C TYR A 95 -18.06 -13.88 -3.52
N PRO A 96 -19.39 -13.74 -3.61
CA PRO A 96 -20.29 -14.23 -2.57
C PRO A 96 -20.06 -15.71 -2.26
N GLY A 97 -20.05 -16.08 -0.99
CA GLY A 97 -19.79 -17.45 -0.54
C GLY A 97 -18.32 -17.83 -0.45
N LEU A 98 -17.41 -16.97 -0.92
CA LEU A 98 -15.97 -17.15 -0.77
C LEU A 98 -15.48 -16.41 0.46
N ARG A 99 -14.63 -17.03 1.25
CA ARG A 99 -13.96 -16.38 2.37
C ARG A 99 -12.54 -16.00 1.99
N CYS A 100 -12.08 -14.86 2.51
CA CYS A 100 -10.70 -14.41 2.34
C CYS A 100 -9.99 -14.47 3.68
N LEU A 101 -8.81 -15.07 3.69
CA LEU A 101 -7.90 -15.04 4.82
C LEU A 101 -6.81 -14.02 4.50
N TYR A 102 -6.80 -12.91 5.25
CA TYR A 102 -5.84 -11.83 5.06
C TYR A 102 -4.67 -12.01 6.00
N HIS A 103 -3.49 -12.20 5.42
CA HIS A 103 -2.22 -12.18 6.15
C HIS A 103 -1.61 -10.81 5.96
N THR A 104 -1.64 -9.98 7.00
CA THR A 104 -1.11 -8.63 6.94
C THR A 104 0.22 -8.57 7.68
N VAL A 105 1.25 -8.12 6.97
CA VAL A 105 2.53 -7.77 7.58
C VAL A 105 2.58 -6.25 7.65
N ARG A 106 2.76 -5.71 8.85
CA ARG A 106 2.88 -4.27 9.06
C ARG A 106 4.35 -3.94 9.32
N MET A 107 4.90 -3.06 8.50
CA MET A 107 6.25 -2.56 8.64
C MET A 107 6.19 -1.12 9.15
N THR A 108 6.89 -0.84 10.24
CA THR A 108 7.02 0.53 10.73
C THR A 108 8.38 1.08 10.28
N VAL A 109 8.33 2.18 9.54
CA VAL A 109 9.52 2.78 8.92
C VAL A 109 9.57 4.26 9.33
N PRO A 110 10.68 4.74 9.89
CA PRO A 110 10.80 6.16 10.19
C PRO A 110 10.87 6.98 8.89
N ALA A 111 10.15 8.08 8.84
CA ALA A 111 10.14 8.95 7.67
C ALA A 111 11.53 9.48 7.33
N SER A 112 12.37 9.67 8.36
CA SER A 112 13.76 10.12 8.20
C SER A 112 14.61 9.13 7.40
N ALA A 113 14.15 7.89 7.23
CA ALA A 113 14.85 6.87 6.46
C ALA A 113 14.67 7.01 4.96
N LEU A 114 13.75 7.85 4.52
CA LEU A 114 13.54 8.11 3.10
C LEU A 114 14.62 9.04 2.55
N ASN A 115 14.94 8.86 1.27
CA ASN A 115 15.92 9.70 0.58
C ASN A 115 15.40 11.10 0.23
N ARG A 116 14.13 11.37 0.55
CA ARG A 116 13.48 12.65 0.27
C ARG A 116 12.43 12.93 1.33
N GLU A 117 12.12 14.21 1.52
CA GLU A 117 11.05 14.64 2.41
C GLU A 117 9.71 14.54 1.67
N ILE A 118 8.69 14.05 2.38
CA ILE A 118 7.31 13.98 1.88
C ILE A 118 6.50 15.04 2.61
N PRO A 119 6.11 16.15 1.96
CA PRO A 119 5.29 17.16 2.61
C PRO A 119 3.81 16.75 2.67
N ASP A 120 3.03 17.45 3.50
CA ASP A 120 1.57 17.33 3.47
C ASP A 120 1.05 17.73 2.08
N GLY A 121 0.07 16.99 1.59
CA GLY A 121 -0.47 17.22 0.26
C GLY A 121 0.39 16.67 -0.87
N TYR A 122 1.37 15.86 -0.53
CA TYR A 122 2.22 15.23 -1.53
C TYR A 122 1.38 14.38 -2.48
N THR A 123 1.63 14.53 -3.78
CA THR A 123 0.98 13.72 -4.80
C THR A 123 2.02 12.92 -5.58
N PHE A 124 1.66 11.72 -5.93
CA PHE A 124 2.50 10.87 -6.77
C PHE A 124 1.62 10.15 -7.78
N THR A 125 2.05 10.12 -9.04
CA THR A 125 1.32 9.48 -10.12
C THR A 125 2.03 8.21 -10.54
N GLU A 126 1.31 7.09 -10.50
CA GLU A 126 1.74 5.84 -11.11
C GLU A 126 1.31 5.82 -12.57
N HIS A 127 2.12 5.22 -13.42
CA HIS A 127 1.88 5.16 -14.86
C HIS A 127 1.71 3.72 -15.32
N PHE A 128 0.94 3.55 -16.41
CA PHE A 128 0.92 2.29 -17.14
C PHE A 128 2.27 2.07 -17.85
N ALA A 129 2.49 0.85 -18.34
CA ALA A 129 3.71 0.51 -19.05
C ALA A 129 3.95 1.36 -20.32
N ASP A 130 2.87 1.90 -20.91
CA ASP A 130 2.95 2.78 -22.08
C ASP A 130 3.26 4.24 -21.73
N GLY A 131 3.43 4.56 -20.43
CA GLY A 131 3.73 5.90 -19.95
C GLY A 131 2.52 6.76 -19.66
N GLN A 132 1.31 6.30 -19.94
CA GLN A 132 0.10 7.07 -19.61
C GLN A 132 -0.18 7.05 -18.12
N PRO A 133 -0.69 8.16 -17.53
CA PRO A 133 -0.99 8.18 -16.10
C PRO A 133 -2.12 7.21 -15.76
N ARG A 134 -1.94 6.44 -14.70
CA ARG A 134 -2.91 5.46 -14.22
C ARG A 134 -3.67 6.00 -13.01
N VAL A 135 -2.96 6.32 -11.95
CA VAL A 135 -3.57 6.81 -10.71
C VAL A 135 -2.66 7.83 -10.04
N THR A 136 -3.26 8.91 -9.54
CA THR A 136 -2.57 9.91 -8.72
C THR A 136 -3.10 9.79 -7.30
N ALA A 137 -2.20 9.55 -6.35
CA ALA A 137 -2.52 9.48 -4.93
C ALA A 137 -2.09 10.76 -4.23
N THR A 138 -2.87 11.19 -3.25
CA THR A 138 -2.56 12.32 -2.38
C THR A 138 -2.30 11.80 -0.97
N TRP A 139 -1.22 12.27 -0.35
CA TRP A 139 -0.75 11.81 0.95
C TRP A 139 -0.66 12.94 1.96
N GLN A 140 -1.02 12.65 3.20
CA GLN A 140 -0.92 13.61 4.31
C GLN A 140 -0.42 12.89 5.57
N TRP A 141 0.21 13.66 6.43
CA TRP A 141 0.63 13.19 7.76
C TRP A 141 -0.54 13.35 8.73
N MET A 142 -0.99 12.24 9.29
CA MET A 142 -2.18 12.24 10.17
C MET A 142 -1.94 11.54 11.51
#